data_a00e88a919bea5edee906460cbff54b7
#
_entry.id   a00e88a919bea5edee906460cbff54b7
#
_cell.length_a   1.000
_cell.length_b   1.000
_cell.length_c   1.000
_cell.angle_alpha   90.00
_cell.angle_beta   90.00
_cell.angle_gamma   90.00
#
_symmetry.space_group_name_H-M   'P 1'
#
loop_
_entity.id
_entity.type
_entity.pdbx_description
1 polymer ?
#
loop_
_entity_poly.entity_id
_entity_poly.type
_entity_poly.pdbx_seq_one_letter_code
_entity_poly.pdbx_strand_id
1 'polypeptide(L)'
;MLGLPLVFTIPFVLIALAGLPALYFLLRITPPRPRRIAFPPLRLILDLVPKDETPVRTPWWILALRIAIAALVIFAMAGPILNPLPAGEDRDGPLLFVLDDGWPAAPTWDERVIAAAQRIEAAGRTGRLVAVVPTSDAGRDILATDAVKGLERLRAVKPVPYSPDRLASLPPIEAFLAAKPKTSLIWLADSVERGNGRAFAQKLADLHAPLTLIEDHRSVRILTAPRNEGSALDVRISRSAARGPDQGQVRAYDLKGAPMGEAGFDFAGTTEAKAQFNLPVELRNEIARLEIAGEHSAGAVTLLDERWKRRRIDIVSGETADLSLPLLSPAYYLTRALSPYADVHEVNQGAADPILAALEDRPAVVILADVGVVSGAAHDRLAQFVEDGGLLLRFAGTHLASASDDLVPVRLRRGGRTLGGSLSWETPKTLAAFDRQSPFFTLKTPDEVKISRQVLAEPESGLPDKTWAQLSDGTPLVTAEHRGKGMIVLFHITADTTWSNLPISGLFVDMLRKIIALSEANAKDQAGKAGQAAAGV
;
A
#
# COMPACT_ATOMS: atom_id res chain seq x y z
N MET A 1 -32.85 22.90 -22.82
CA MET A 1 -32.13 23.33 -24.01
C MET A 1 -30.77 22.68 -23.98
N LEU A 2 -30.53 21.71 -24.87
CA LEU A 2 -29.22 21.09 -25.04
C LEU A 2 -28.32 22.07 -25.78
N GLY A 3 -27.70 23.01 -25.04
CA GLY A 3 -26.63 23.84 -25.58
C GLY A 3 -25.38 23.00 -25.72
N LEU A 4 -25.09 22.51 -26.93
CA LEU A 4 -23.75 22.02 -27.26
C LEU A 4 -22.80 23.19 -27.07
N PRO A 5 -21.78 23.10 -26.21
CA PRO A 5 -20.79 24.17 -26.00
C PRO A 5 -19.84 24.19 -27.20
N LEU A 6 -20.29 24.81 -28.29
CA LEU A 6 -19.58 24.93 -29.54
C LEU A 6 -19.30 26.40 -29.81
N VAL A 7 -18.02 26.75 -29.87
CA VAL A 7 -17.55 28.11 -30.28
C VAL A 7 -16.74 27.97 -31.56
N PHE A 8 -16.80 28.97 -32.40
CA PHE A 8 -16.07 29.01 -33.68
C PHE A 8 -14.90 29.99 -33.62
N THR A 9 -13.73 29.53 -34.07
CA THR A 9 -12.53 30.37 -34.13
C THR A 9 -12.70 31.56 -35.08
N ILE A 10 -13.38 31.35 -36.23
CA ILE A 10 -13.62 32.35 -37.25
C ILE A 10 -15.11 32.35 -37.62
N PRO A 11 -15.99 32.93 -36.77
CA PRO A 11 -17.44 32.86 -36.98
C PRO A 11 -17.92 33.50 -38.28
N PHE A 12 -17.19 34.49 -38.80
CA PHE A 12 -17.53 35.15 -40.04
C PHE A 12 -17.54 34.22 -41.28
N VAL A 13 -16.79 33.11 -41.26
CA VAL A 13 -16.80 32.10 -42.34
C VAL A 13 -18.17 31.45 -42.46
N LEU A 14 -18.96 31.36 -41.39
CA LEU A 14 -20.33 30.82 -41.45
C LEU A 14 -21.28 31.65 -42.32
N ILE A 15 -20.98 32.91 -42.60
CA ILE A 15 -21.76 33.75 -43.53
C ILE A 15 -21.75 33.13 -44.95
N ALA A 16 -20.69 32.41 -45.32
CA ALA A 16 -20.62 31.70 -46.59
C ALA A 16 -21.72 30.62 -46.75
N LEU A 17 -22.32 30.12 -45.65
CA LEU A 17 -23.49 29.23 -45.73
C LEU A 17 -24.68 29.89 -46.42
N ALA A 18 -24.82 31.22 -46.35
CA ALA A 18 -25.85 31.96 -47.09
C ALA A 18 -25.68 31.89 -48.62
N GLY A 19 -24.50 31.53 -49.09
CA GLY A 19 -24.23 31.28 -50.53
C GLY A 19 -24.69 29.90 -51.03
N LEU A 20 -25.00 28.96 -50.17
CA LEU A 20 -25.41 27.61 -50.57
C LEU A 20 -26.69 27.58 -51.45
N PRO A 21 -27.73 28.39 -51.20
CA PRO A 21 -28.89 28.48 -52.12
C PRO A 21 -28.49 28.91 -53.53
N ALA A 22 -27.59 29.88 -53.67
CA ALA A 22 -27.08 30.30 -54.98
C ALA A 22 -26.31 29.16 -55.67
N LEU A 23 -25.47 28.45 -54.91
CA LEU A 23 -24.76 27.26 -55.40
C LEU A 23 -25.73 26.14 -55.82
N TYR A 24 -26.86 25.97 -55.13
CA TYR A 24 -27.91 25.02 -55.51
C TYR A 24 -28.46 25.33 -56.90
N PHE A 25 -28.83 26.60 -57.19
CA PHE A 25 -29.35 27.00 -58.48
C PHE A 25 -28.30 26.86 -59.61
N LEU A 26 -27.03 27.15 -59.29
CA LEU A 26 -25.93 27.02 -60.26
C LEU A 26 -25.63 25.56 -60.61
N LEU A 27 -25.70 24.64 -59.61
CA LEU A 27 -25.45 23.20 -59.82
C LEU A 27 -26.65 22.45 -60.39
N ARG A 28 -27.84 23.07 -60.40
CA ARG A 28 -29.04 22.49 -61.02
C ARG A 28 -28.93 22.62 -62.52
N ILE A 29 -28.40 21.57 -63.16
CA ILE A 29 -28.30 21.51 -64.65
C ILE A 29 -29.71 21.45 -65.21
N THR A 30 -30.12 22.50 -65.97
CA THR A 30 -31.31 22.49 -66.77
C THR A 30 -30.91 21.93 -68.14
N PRO A 31 -31.51 20.77 -68.61
CA PRO A 31 -31.19 20.26 -69.91
C PRO A 31 -31.59 21.26 -70.98
N PRO A 32 -30.79 21.44 -72.05
CA PRO A 32 -31.17 22.27 -73.16
C PRO A 32 -32.48 21.72 -73.80
N ARG A 33 -33.35 22.66 -74.26
CA ARG A 33 -34.61 22.26 -74.89
C ARG A 33 -34.31 21.38 -76.14
N PRO A 34 -34.90 20.19 -76.27
CA PRO A 34 -34.65 19.35 -77.40
C PRO A 34 -35.09 20.05 -78.73
N ARG A 35 -34.15 20.26 -79.64
CA ARG A 35 -34.47 20.72 -81.00
C ARG A 35 -35.09 19.58 -81.74
N ARG A 36 -36.32 19.75 -82.26
CA ARG A 36 -36.94 18.81 -83.11
C ARG A 36 -36.31 18.93 -84.52
N ILE A 37 -35.53 17.96 -84.94
CA ILE A 37 -35.02 17.84 -86.32
C ILE A 37 -35.82 16.78 -86.97
N ALA A 38 -36.44 17.11 -88.15
CA ALA A 38 -37.15 16.12 -88.97
C ALA A 38 -36.12 15.20 -89.62
N PHE A 39 -36.13 13.91 -89.22
CA PHE A 39 -35.24 12.90 -89.74
C PHE A 39 -36.07 11.88 -90.59
N PRO A 40 -36.04 11.93 -91.94
CA PRO A 40 -36.86 11.14 -92.79
C PRO A 40 -36.68 9.61 -92.64
N PRO A 41 -35.50 9.03 -92.35
CA PRO A 41 -35.31 7.58 -92.24
C PRO A 41 -35.71 6.97 -90.91
N LEU A 42 -36.52 7.63 -90.11
CA LEU A 42 -36.93 7.18 -88.74
C LEU A 42 -37.58 5.77 -88.74
N ARG A 43 -38.19 5.35 -89.88
CA ARG A 43 -38.81 4.03 -90.03
C ARG A 43 -37.84 2.84 -89.99
N LEU A 44 -36.55 3.03 -90.27
CA LEU A 44 -35.51 2.00 -90.22
C LEU A 44 -34.87 1.79 -88.87
N ILE A 45 -35.13 2.65 -87.89
CA ILE A 45 -34.49 2.67 -86.60
C ILE A 45 -35.48 2.39 -85.45
N LEU A 46 -36.74 2.11 -85.77
CA LEU A 46 -37.81 1.93 -84.77
C LEU A 46 -37.63 0.70 -83.83
N ASP A 47 -36.79 -0.26 -84.21
CA ASP A 47 -36.52 -1.48 -83.44
C ASP A 47 -35.25 -1.38 -82.55
N LEU A 48 -34.53 -0.26 -82.63
CA LEU A 48 -33.37 0.02 -81.76
C LEU A 48 -33.78 0.96 -80.62
N VAL A 49 -34.40 0.42 -79.58
CA VAL A 49 -34.63 1.14 -78.36
C VAL A 49 -33.31 1.16 -77.59
N PRO A 50 -32.64 2.35 -77.41
CA PRO A 50 -31.47 2.42 -76.55
C PRO A 50 -31.90 2.14 -75.16
N LYS A 51 -31.32 1.12 -74.52
CA LYS A 51 -31.60 0.68 -73.14
C LYS A 51 -30.97 1.62 -72.07
N ASP A 52 -30.22 2.60 -72.53
CA ASP A 52 -29.54 3.55 -71.62
C ASP A 52 -30.34 4.87 -71.55
N GLU A 53 -31.23 4.95 -70.59
CA GLU A 53 -31.80 6.21 -70.15
C GLU A 53 -30.72 7.09 -69.54
N THR A 54 -30.13 8.03 -70.28
CA THR A 54 -29.32 9.09 -69.70
C THR A 54 -30.24 9.94 -68.80
N PRO A 55 -29.97 10.04 -67.49
CA PRO A 55 -30.87 10.75 -66.63
C PRO A 55 -30.90 12.23 -67.00
N VAL A 56 -32.05 12.68 -67.46
CA VAL A 56 -32.32 14.05 -67.94
C VAL A 56 -32.26 15.07 -66.82
N ARG A 57 -32.15 14.62 -65.60
CA ARG A 57 -32.01 15.47 -64.38
C ARG A 57 -31.00 14.86 -63.44
N THR A 58 -30.12 15.72 -62.89
CA THR A 58 -29.24 15.27 -61.82
C THR A 58 -30.07 14.74 -60.66
N PRO A 59 -29.86 13.48 -60.19
CA PRO A 59 -30.58 12.93 -59.05
C PRO A 59 -30.44 13.86 -57.87
N TRP A 60 -31.54 14.11 -57.19
CA TRP A 60 -31.60 15.09 -56.06
C TRP A 60 -30.61 14.77 -54.94
N TRP A 61 -30.30 13.48 -54.70
CA TRP A 61 -29.35 13.03 -53.68
C TRP A 61 -27.90 13.42 -54.01
N ILE A 62 -27.49 13.44 -55.30
CA ILE A 62 -26.15 13.91 -55.71
C ILE A 62 -26.02 15.42 -55.47
N LEU A 63 -27.07 16.18 -55.74
CA LEU A 63 -27.10 17.59 -55.50
C LEU A 63 -27.05 17.89 -53.99
N ALA A 64 -27.84 17.13 -53.20
CA ALA A 64 -27.81 17.22 -51.74
C ALA A 64 -26.41 16.88 -51.17
N LEU A 65 -25.76 15.84 -51.71
CA LEU A 65 -24.40 15.45 -51.28
C LEU A 65 -23.37 16.57 -51.58
N ARG A 66 -23.44 17.20 -52.76
CA ARG A 66 -22.55 18.31 -53.13
C ARG A 66 -22.72 19.51 -52.21
N ILE A 67 -23.96 19.85 -51.86
CA ILE A 67 -24.27 20.95 -50.93
C ILE A 67 -23.82 20.57 -49.51
N ALA A 68 -24.01 19.33 -49.08
CA ALA A 68 -23.55 18.86 -47.78
C ALA A 68 -22.01 18.93 -47.66
N ILE A 69 -21.29 18.54 -48.72
CA ILE A 69 -19.82 18.65 -48.75
C ILE A 69 -19.39 20.13 -48.65
N ALA A 70 -20.02 21.02 -49.44
CA ALA A 70 -19.72 22.46 -49.35
C ALA A 70 -20.00 23.05 -47.96
N ALA A 71 -21.14 22.67 -47.34
CA ALA A 71 -21.47 23.06 -45.99
C ALA A 71 -20.47 22.57 -44.97
N LEU A 72 -20.02 21.29 -45.06
CA LEU A 72 -19.00 20.70 -44.19
C LEU A 72 -17.65 21.39 -44.34
N VAL A 73 -17.24 21.76 -45.54
CA VAL A 73 -16.01 22.52 -45.77
C VAL A 73 -16.10 23.91 -45.11
N ILE A 74 -17.21 24.61 -45.29
CA ILE A 74 -17.41 25.91 -44.62
C ILE A 74 -17.40 25.77 -43.13
N PHE A 75 -18.06 24.72 -42.57
CA PHE A 75 -18.09 24.43 -41.15
C PHE A 75 -16.68 24.10 -40.62
N ALA A 76 -15.91 23.30 -41.34
CA ALA A 76 -14.54 22.95 -40.99
C ALA A 76 -13.62 24.19 -40.98
N MET A 77 -13.77 25.10 -42.01
CA MET A 77 -13.02 26.36 -42.08
C MET A 77 -13.40 27.33 -40.98
N ALA A 78 -14.61 27.26 -40.43
CA ALA A 78 -15.02 28.08 -39.30
C ALA A 78 -14.30 27.69 -38.00
N GLY A 79 -13.61 26.51 -37.95
CA GLY A 79 -12.83 26.03 -36.80
C GLY A 79 -13.71 25.81 -35.57
N PRO A 80 -14.58 24.79 -35.58
CA PRO A 80 -15.42 24.48 -34.41
C PRO A 80 -14.56 23.98 -33.25
N ILE A 81 -14.69 24.60 -32.07
CA ILE A 81 -14.08 24.17 -30.79
C ILE A 81 -15.18 23.63 -29.92
N LEU A 82 -15.07 22.35 -29.55
CA LEU A 82 -15.95 21.70 -28.60
C LEU A 82 -15.41 21.95 -27.19
N ASN A 83 -16.27 22.34 -26.24
CA ASN A 83 -15.89 22.74 -24.88
C ASN A 83 -14.84 23.88 -24.87
N PRO A 84 -15.18 25.11 -25.33
CA PRO A 84 -14.24 26.21 -25.21
C PRO A 84 -13.89 26.45 -23.74
N LEU A 85 -12.63 26.79 -23.49
CA LEU A 85 -12.20 27.24 -22.16
C LEU A 85 -13.10 28.42 -21.70
N PRO A 86 -13.49 28.44 -20.40
CA PRO A 86 -14.35 29.51 -19.89
C PRO A 86 -13.80 30.90 -20.24
N ALA A 87 -14.63 31.75 -20.77
CA ALA A 87 -14.28 33.13 -21.21
C ALA A 87 -13.93 34.11 -20.06
N GLY A 88 -13.47 33.58 -18.90
CA GLY A 88 -13.04 34.39 -17.74
C GLY A 88 -11.55 34.65 -17.64
N GLU A 89 -10.74 34.12 -18.56
CA GLU A 89 -9.26 34.23 -18.54
C GLU A 89 -8.74 35.43 -19.37
N ASP A 90 -9.62 36.29 -19.88
CA ASP A 90 -9.28 37.43 -20.73
C ASP A 90 -8.75 38.63 -19.89
N ARG A 91 -7.65 38.41 -19.17
CA ARG A 91 -6.90 39.44 -18.50
C ARG A 91 -5.49 39.55 -19.10
N ASP A 92 -5.00 40.76 -19.29
CA ASP A 92 -3.66 41.08 -19.86
C ASP A 92 -2.49 40.60 -18.98
N GLY A 93 -2.74 39.98 -17.83
CA GLY A 93 -1.72 39.53 -16.88
C GLY A 93 -1.21 38.11 -17.09
N PRO A 94 -0.15 37.72 -16.39
CA PRO A 94 0.41 36.36 -16.48
C PRO A 94 -0.58 35.27 -16.07
N LEU A 95 -0.34 34.03 -16.52
CA LEU A 95 -0.98 32.81 -16.00
C LEU A 95 -0.04 32.11 -15.04
N LEU A 96 -0.49 31.86 -13.82
CA LEU A 96 0.24 31.07 -12.84
C LEU A 96 -0.41 29.69 -12.69
N PHE A 97 0.32 28.66 -13.08
CA PHE A 97 -0.08 27.27 -12.91
C PHE A 97 0.48 26.72 -11.61
N VAL A 98 -0.38 26.28 -10.71
CA VAL A 98 -0.03 25.50 -9.52
C VAL A 98 -0.39 24.05 -9.79
N LEU A 99 0.61 23.16 -9.75
CA LEU A 99 0.43 21.74 -10.05
C LEU A 99 0.60 20.92 -8.77
N ASP A 100 -0.43 20.18 -8.41
CA ASP A 100 -0.26 19.08 -7.46
C ASP A 100 0.51 17.97 -8.17
N ASP A 101 1.74 17.75 -7.75
CA ASP A 101 2.66 16.78 -8.32
C ASP A 101 3.04 15.67 -7.34
N GLY A 102 2.27 15.50 -6.25
CA GLY A 102 2.41 14.36 -5.34
C GLY A 102 1.98 13.04 -5.98
N TRP A 103 2.23 11.93 -5.29
CA TRP A 103 1.92 10.58 -5.78
C TRP A 103 0.46 10.37 -6.26
N PRO A 104 -0.59 11.04 -5.73
CA PRO A 104 -1.95 10.86 -6.25
C PRO A 104 -2.16 11.44 -7.64
N ALA A 105 -1.32 12.37 -8.07
CA ALA A 105 -1.38 12.94 -9.41
C ALA A 105 -0.82 11.98 -10.49
N ALA A 106 -0.03 10.98 -10.10
CA ALA A 106 0.69 10.10 -11.02
C ALA A 106 -0.23 9.32 -12.00
N PRO A 107 -1.38 8.76 -11.60
CA PRO A 107 -2.23 7.98 -12.50
C PRO A 107 -2.81 8.77 -13.68
N THR A 108 -2.95 10.09 -13.54
CA THR A 108 -3.55 10.97 -14.56
C THR A 108 -2.59 12.06 -15.02
N TRP A 109 -1.30 11.88 -14.74
CA TRP A 109 -0.29 12.91 -14.98
C TRP A 109 -0.26 13.40 -16.42
N ASP A 110 -0.28 12.50 -17.39
CA ASP A 110 -0.20 12.83 -18.81
C ASP A 110 -1.41 13.68 -19.26
N GLU A 111 -2.61 13.34 -18.80
CA GLU A 111 -3.83 14.10 -19.10
C GLU A 111 -3.78 15.51 -18.50
N ARG A 112 -3.24 15.65 -17.29
CA ARG A 112 -3.04 16.93 -16.60
C ARG A 112 -2.01 17.79 -17.30
N VAL A 113 -0.90 17.20 -17.74
CA VAL A 113 0.13 17.88 -18.54
C VAL A 113 -0.45 18.37 -19.87
N ILE A 114 -1.24 17.55 -20.56
CA ILE A 114 -1.92 17.95 -21.82
C ILE A 114 -2.87 19.11 -21.56
N ALA A 115 -3.69 19.06 -20.50
CA ALA A 115 -4.63 20.14 -20.18
C ALA A 115 -3.92 21.45 -19.82
N ALA A 116 -2.81 21.39 -19.10
CA ALA A 116 -1.98 22.55 -18.80
C ALA A 116 -1.28 23.09 -20.06
N ALA A 117 -0.70 22.21 -20.90
CA ALA A 117 0.00 22.59 -22.12
C ALA A 117 -0.92 23.34 -23.09
N GLN A 118 -2.15 22.87 -23.29
CA GLN A 118 -3.14 23.56 -24.14
C GLN A 118 -3.41 24.99 -23.70
N ARG A 119 -3.47 25.24 -22.38
CA ARG A 119 -3.67 26.59 -21.82
C ARG A 119 -2.43 27.45 -21.96
N ILE A 120 -1.24 26.89 -21.77
CA ILE A 120 0.03 27.58 -21.98
C ILE A 120 0.17 28.01 -23.46
N GLU A 121 -0.16 27.12 -24.39
CA GLU A 121 -0.14 27.42 -25.82
C GLU A 121 -1.17 28.53 -26.19
N ALA A 122 -2.37 28.46 -25.60
CA ALA A 122 -3.37 29.51 -25.77
C ALA A 122 -2.87 30.86 -25.25
N ALA A 123 -2.22 30.91 -24.08
CA ALA A 123 -1.58 32.09 -23.53
C ALA A 123 -0.47 32.62 -24.44
N GLY A 124 0.33 31.73 -25.03
CA GLY A 124 1.38 32.08 -25.99
C GLY A 124 0.85 32.79 -27.23
N ARG A 125 -0.32 32.38 -27.76
CA ARG A 125 -0.95 33.05 -28.91
C ARG A 125 -1.38 34.49 -28.62
N THR A 126 -1.66 34.79 -27.35
CA THR A 126 -2.02 36.17 -26.90
C THR A 126 -0.83 36.93 -26.31
N GLY A 127 0.38 36.36 -26.34
CA GLY A 127 1.59 36.98 -25.80
C GLY A 127 1.63 37.07 -24.28
N ARG A 128 0.76 36.32 -23.56
CA ARG A 128 0.74 36.28 -22.08
C ARG A 128 1.94 35.49 -21.55
N LEU A 129 2.54 36.01 -20.49
CA LEU A 129 3.56 35.30 -19.74
C LEU A 129 2.92 34.18 -18.92
N VAL A 130 3.67 33.11 -18.68
CA VAL A 130 3.25 31.97 -17.89
C VAL A 130 4.27 31.65 -16.80
N ALA A 131 3.80 31.14 -15.68
CA ALA A 131 4.63 30.57 -14.62
C ALA A 131 4.08 29.22 -14.22
N VAL A 132 4.97 28.25 -13.94
CA VAL A 132 4.61 26.88 -13.57
C VAL A 132 5.29 26.55 -12.23
N VAL A 133 4.47 26.19 -11.24
CA VAL A 133 4.90 25.89 -9.86
C VAL A 133 4.35 24.53 -9.43
N PRO A 134 5.18 23.49 -9.37
CA PRO A 134 4.78 22.25 -8.72
C PRO A 134 4.77 22.43 -7.20
N THR A 135 3.84 21.78 -6.51
CA THR A 135 3.72 21.88 -5.04
C THR A 135 4.91 21.26 -4.30
N SER A 136 5.69 20.41 -4.98
CA SER A 136 6.94 19.86 -4.44
C SER A 136 8.12 20.85 -4.46
N ASP A 137 8.04 21.90 -5.26
CA ASP A 137 9.10 22.91 -5.41
C ASP A 137 8.83 24.16 -4.53
N ALA A 138 8.34 23.91 -3.32
CA ALA A 138 8.02 24.95 -2.36
C ALA A 138 9.28 25.75 -1.97
N GLY A 139 9.12 27.10 -1.91
CA GLY A 139 10.17 28.00 -1.44
C GLY A 139 11.09 28.56 -2.52
N ARG A 140 10.90 28.23 -3.80
CA ARG A 140 11.61 28.88 -4.91
C ARG A 140 10.85 30.09 -5.45
N ASP A 141 11.61 31.11 -5.88
CA ASP A 141 11.05 32.27 -6.54
C ASP A 141 10.35 31.89 -7.85
N ILE A 142 9.14 32.40 -8.04
CA ILE A 142 8.32 32.13 -9.22
C ILE A 142 8.69 33.11 -10.32
N LEU A 143 9.13 32.57 -11.45
CA LEU A 143 9.50 33.36 -12.61
C LEU A 143 8.42 33.27 -13.70
N ALA A 144 7.91 34.42 -14.15
CA ALA A 144 7.07 34.47 -15.34
C ALA A 144 7.95 34.42 -16.60
N THR A 145 7.65 33.49 -17.50
CA THR A 145 8.40 33.26 -18.74
C THR A 145 7.46 33.28 -19.94
N ASP A 146 8.02 33.25 -21.15
CA ASP A 146 7.22 33.00 -22.35
C ASP A 146 6.62 31.60 -22.38
N ALA A 147 5.66 31.36 -23.26
CA ALA A 147 4.95 30.08 -23.35
C ALA A 147 5.88 28.92 -23.70
N VAL A 148 6.96 29.13 -24.47
CA VAL A 148 7.90 28.09 -24.87
C VAL A 148 8.63 27.57 -23.64
N LYS A 149 9.22 28.42 -22.85
CA LYS A 149 9.90 28.08 -21.59
C LYS A 149 8.92 27.51 -20.55
N GLY A 150 7.68 28.05 -20.54
CA GLY A 150 6.61 27.51 -19.69
C GLY A 150 6.29 26.03 -20.01
N LEU A 151 6.21 25.68 -21.30
CA LEU A 151 6.01 24.30 -21.76
C LEU A 151 7.22 23.40 -21.43
N GLU A 152 8.45 23.90 -21.60
CA GLU A 152 9.65 23.16 -21.23
C GLU A 152 9.66 22.84 -19.73
N ARG A 153 9.34 23.84 -18.88
CA ARG A 153 9.24 23.65 -17.44
C ARG A 153 8.13 22.65 -17.07
N LEU A 154 6.94 22.77 -17.67
CA LEU A 154 5.84 21.83 -17.44
C LEU A 154 6.24 20.39 -17.76
N ARG A 155 6.92 20.15 -18.89
CA ARG A 155 7.38 18.81 -19.30
C ARG A 155 8.50 18.25 -18.42
N ALA A 156 9.27 19.13 -17.76
CA ALA A 156 10.33 18.74 -16.84
C ALA A 156 9.78 18.28 -15.48
N VAL A 157 8.58 18.72 -15.08
CA VAL A 157 7.93 18.27 -13.83
C VAL A 157 7.51 16.82 -13.95
N LYS A 158 7.77 16.05 -12.90
CA LYS A 158 7.36 14.64 -12.76
C LYS A 158 6.68 14.45 -11.42
N PRO A 159 5.73 13.52 -11.31
CA PRO A 159 5.13 13.18 -10.02
C PRO A 159 6.17 12.69 -9.03
N VAL A 160 6.12 13.21 -7.80
CA VAL A 160 7.00 12.77 -6.72
C VAL A 160 6.34 11.66 -5.90
N PRO A 161 7.12 10.70 -5.34
CA PRO A 161 6.57 9.55 -4.63
C PRO A 161 6.06 9.85 -3.21
N TYR A 162 6.08 11.08 -2.80
CA TYR A 162 5.61 11.55 -1.50
C TYR A 162 4.45 12.55 -1.65
N SER A 163 3.95 13.05 -0.53
CA SER A 163 2.92 14.09 -0.47
C SER A 163 3.56 15.43 -0.14
N PRO A 164 3.69 16.35 -1.10
CA PRO A 164 4.19 17.69 -0.83
C PRO A 164 3.30 18.44 0.16
N ASP A 165 3.90 19.32 0.96
CA ASP A 165 3.14 20.26 1.76
C ASP A 165 2.70 21.45 0.89
N ARG A 166 1.41 21.44 0.51
CA ARG A 166 0.82 22.51 -0.31
C ARG A 166 0.94 23.89 0.32
N LEU A 167 0.83 23.98 1.66
CA LEU A 167 0.92 25.27 2.35
C LEU A 167 2.30 25.91 2.23
N ALA A 168 3.35 25.12 2.09
CA ALA A 168 4.70 25.62 1.89
C ALA A 168 4.88 26.36 0.55
N SER A 169 3.99 26.13 -0.44
CA SER A 169 4.03 26.85 -1.73
C SER A 169 3.30 28.20 -1.72
N LEU A 170 2.54 28.52 -0.64
CA LEU A 170 1.79 29.77 -0.56
C LEU A 170 2.65 31.04 -0.54
N PRO A 171 3.71 31.15 0.29
CA PRO A 171 4.48 32.39 0.36
C PRO A 171 5.05 32.86 -1.00
N PRO A 172 5.66 31.99 -1.83
CA PRO A 172 6.10 32.43 -3.16
C PRO A 172 4.94 32.76 -4.10
N ILE A 173 3.77 32.09 -3.98
CA ILE A 173 2.56 32.45 -4.75
C ILE A 173 2.07 33.85 -4.36
N GLU A 174 1.98 34.15 -3.07
CA GLU A 174 1.57 35.45 -2.54
C GLU A 174 2.52 36.55 -3.03
N ALA A 175 3.82 36.33 -2.93
CA ALA A 175 4.84 37.28 -3.42
C ALA A 175 4.72 37.52 -4.93
N PHE A 176 4.49 36.47 -5.72
CA PHE A 176 4.30 36.58 -7.16
C PHE A 176 3.03 37.40 -7.51
N LEU A 177 1.91 37.14 -6.84
CA LEU A 177 0.65 37.85 -7.05
C LEU A 177 0.75 39.32 -6.63
N ALA A 178 1.45 39.63 -5.53
CA ALA A 178 1.72 41.00 -5.10
C ALA A 178 2.55 41.77 -6.13
N ALA A 179 3.56 41.13 -6.73
CA ALA A 179 4.36 41.72 -7.78
C ALA A 179 3.62 41.89 -9.14
N LYS A 180 2.59 41.05 -9.38
CA LYS A 180 1.84 40.98 -10.64
C LYS A 180 0.32 40.88 -10.40
N PRO A 181 -0.37 41.96 -10.02
CA PRO A 181 -1.75 41.93 -9.52
C PRO A 181 -2.81 41.45 -10.54
N LYS A 182 -2.49 41.47 -11.85
CA LYS A 182 -3.41 41.01 -12.91
C LYS A 182 -3.27 39.52 -13.23
N THR A 183 -2.52 38.75 -12.43
CA THR A 183 -2.29 37.32 -12.64
C THR A 183 -3.59 36.53 -12.49
N SER A 184 -3.82 35.58 -13.40
CA SER A 184 -4.84 34.52 -13.24
C SER A 184 -4.19 33.25 -12.75
N LEU A 185 -4.80 32.62 -11.73
CA LEU A 185 -4.31 31.41 -11.09
C LEU A 185 -5.05 30.20 -11.64
N ILE A 186 -4.32 29.16 -12.01
CA ILE A 186 -4.86 27.87 -12.44
C ILE A 186 -4.27 26.81 -11.53
N TRP A 187 -5.12 26.16 -10.73
CA TRP A 187 -4.69 25.07 -9.87
C TRP A 187 -5.14 23.72 -10.45
N LEU A 188 -4.17 22.86 -10.78
CA LEU A 188 -4.38 21.49 -11.18
C LEU A 188 -4.31 20.61 -9.93
N ALA A 189 -5.46 20.40 -9.29
CA ALA A 189 -5.58 19.65 -8.05
C ALA A 189 -5.57 18.14 -8.31
N ASP A 190 -4.97 17.36 -7.42
CA ASP A 190 -5.01 15.89 -7.46
C ASP A 190 -6.33 15.32 -6.89
N SER A 191 -7.22 16.18 -6.44
CA SER A 191 -8.56 15.86 -5.91
C SER A 191 -8.57 14.90 -4.71
N VAL A 192 -7.43 14.75 -4.03
CA VAL A 192 -7.31 13.96 -2.82
C VAL A 192 -7.09 14.86 -1.61
N GLU A 193 -8.03 14.84 -0.66
CA GLU A 193 -7.90 15.55 0.60
C GLU A 193 -6.86 14.84 1.48
N ARG A 194 -5.77 15.54 1.75
CA ARG A 194 -4.69 15.06 2.61
C ARG A 194 -4.17 16.21 3.47
N GLY A 195 -4.40 16.09 4.75
CA GLY A 195 -3.87 17.01 5.75
C GLY A 195 -4.40 18.44 5.61
N ASN A 196 -3.84 19.22 4.70
CA ASN A 196 -4.09 20.66 4.59
C ASN A 196 -4.67 21.12 3.25
N GLY A 197 -5.21 20.22 2.43
CA GLY A 197 -5.74 20.54 1.09
C GLY A 197 -6.87 21.57 1.14
N ARG A 198 -7.81 21.41 2.08
CA ARG A 198 -8.92 22.36 2.27
C ARG A 198 -8.43 23.73 2.72
N ALA A 199 -7.46 23.77 3.64
CA ALA A 199 -6.86 25.02 4.11
C ALA A 199 -6.11 25.73 2.98
N PHE A 200 -5.41 24.99 2.13
CA PHE A 200 -4.74 25.52 0.95
C PHE A 200 -5.73 26.11 -0.05
N ALA A 201 -6.82 25.38 -0.38
CA ALA A 201 -7.86 25.87 -1.28
C ALA A 201 -8.47 27.19 -0.77
N GLN A 202 -8.76 27.27 0.52
CA GLN A 202 -9.32 28.47 1.14
C GLN A 202 -8.36 29.66 1.05
N LYS A 203 -7.08 29.45 1.39
CA LYS A 203 -6.06 30.50 1.26
C LYS A 203 -5.85 30.96 -0.18
N LEU A 204 -5.86 30.06 -1.17
CA LEU A 204 -5.80 30.45 -2.57
C LEU A 204 -7.02 31.31 -2.98
N ALA A 205 -8.21 30.97 -2.50
CA ALA A 205 -9.42 31.78 -2.75
C ALA A 205 -9.34 33.17 -2.10
N ASP A 206 -8.75 33.26 -0.89
CA ASP A 206 -8.57 34.53 -0.16
C ASP A 206 -7.59 35.48 -0.83
N LEU A 207 -6.74 35.02 -1.76
CA LEU A 207 -5.81 35.85 -2.52
C LEU A 207 -6.49 36.78 -3.54
N HIS A 208 -7.81 36.66 -3.73
CA HIS A 208 -8.64 37.47 -4.62
C HIS A 208 -8.16 37.52 -6.08
N ALA A 209 -7.26 36.61 -6.48
CA ALA A 209 -6.90 36.40 -7.87
C ALA A 209 -7.96 35.51 -8.55
N PRO A 210 -8.23 35.72 -9.86
CA PRO A 210 -9.09 34.76 -10.58
C PRO A 210 -8.51 33.38 -10.52
N LEU A 211 -9.23 32.48 -9.85
CA LEU A 211 -8.81 31.08 -9.64
C LEU A 211 -9.64 30.13 -10.51
N THR A 212 -8.97 29.37 -11.35
CA THR A 212 -9.57 28.26 -12.09
C THR A 212 -9.05 26.95 -11.47
N LEU A 213 -9.98 26.16 -10.92
CA LEU A 213 -9.67 24.83 -10.39
C LEU A 213 -9.90 23.78 -11.49
N ILE A 214 -8.89 22.95 -11.73
CA ILE A 214 -8.98 21.77 -12.61
C ILE A 214 -8.86 20.55 -11.72
N GLU A 215 -9.98 19.86 -11.55
CA GLU A 215 -10.06 18.66 -10.72
C GLU A 215 -9.86 17.41 -11.54
N ASP A 216 -9.24 16.42 -10.91
CA ASP A 216 -9.21 15.06 -11.41
C ASP A 216 -10.43 14.29 -10.89
N HIS A 217 -11.20 13.70 -11.80
CA HIS A 217 -12.39 12.92 -11.43
C HIS A 217 -12.09 11.43 -11.24
N ARG A 218 -10.87 10.97 -11.48
CA ARG A 218 -10.50 9.58 -11.24
C ARG A 218 -10.31 9.32 -9.75
N SER A 219 -10.71 8.13 -9.33
CA SER A 219 -10.46 7.67 -7.98
C SER A 219 -9.03 7.16 -7.86
N VAL A 220 -8.30 7.71 -6.92
CA VAL A 220 -6.93 7.27 -6.58
C VAL A 220 -7.02 6.08 -5.63
N ARG A 221 -6.26 5.02 -5.90
CA ARG A 221 -6.21 3.80 -5.12
C ARG A 221 -4.92 3.73 -4.31
N ILE A 222 -5.01 3.17 -3.10
CA ILE A 222 -3.87 2.95 -2.22
C ILE A 222 -3.90 1.54 -1.63
N LEU A 223 -2.72 0.98 -1.44
CA LEU A 223 -2.51 -0.20 -0.60
C LEU A 223 -2.24 0.27 0.83
N THR A 224 -2.98 -0.28 1.78
CA THR A 224 -2.67 -0.10 3.20
C THR A 224 -1.77 -1.24 3.68
N ALA A 225 -1.20 -1.06 4.87
CA ALA A 225 -0.33 -2.07 5.46
C ALA A 225 -1.00 -3.45 5.49
N PRO A 226 -0.42 -4.47 4.85
CA PRO A 226 -0.99 -5.81 4.84
C PRO A 226 -0.93 -6.45 6.22
N ARG A 227 -1.68 -7.55 6.42
CA ARG A 227 -1.65 -8.36 7.62
C ARG A 227 -1.31 -9.79 7.25
N ASN A 228 -0.23 -10.32 7.82
CA ASN A 228 0.19 -11.71 7.62
C ASN A 228 -0.27 -12.55 8.82
N GLU A 229 -1.56 -12.85 8.87
CA GLU A 229 -2.19 -13.56 9.99
C GLU A 229 -2.84 -14.88 9.51
N GLY A 230 -2.81 -15.89 10.35
CA GLY A 230 -3.41 -17.18 10.01
C GLY A 230 -2.81 -17.82 8.76
N SER A 231 -3.66 -18.31 7.84
CA SER A 231 -3.28 -19.03 6.62
C SER A 231 -3.09 -18.12 5.40
N ALA A 232 -3.30 -16.80 5.51
CA ALA A 232 -3.29 -15.90 4.37
C ALA A 232 -2.59 -14.56 4.66
N LEU A 233 -2.17 -13.88 3.59
CA LEU A 233 -1.76 -12.48 3.63
C LEU A 233 -2.94 -11.62 3.17
N ASP A 234 -3.51 -10.88 4.10
CA ASP A 234 -4.62 -9.95 3.85
C ASP A 234 -4.09 -8.57 3.48
N VAL A 235 -4.55 -8.04 2.36
CA VAL A 235 -4.20 -6.71 1.86
C VAL A 235 -5.48 -5.89 1.74
N ARG A 236 -5.49 -4.72 2.37
CA ARG A 236 -6.61 -3.79 2.23
C ARG A 236 -6.28 -2.75 1.16
N ILE A 237 -7.23 -2.52 0.27
CA ILE A 237 -7.17 -1.49 -0.75
C ILE A 237 -8.22 -0.43 -0.41
N SER A 238 -7.83 0.84 -0.44
CA SER A 238 -8.76 1.95 -0.28
C SER A 238 -8.73 2.84 -1.52
N ARG A 239 -9.83 3.51 -1.82
CA ARG A 239 -9.93 4.48 -2.91
C ARG A 239 -10.51 5.81 -2.44
N SER A 240 -10.09 6.91 -3.07
CA SER A 240 -10.49 8.27 -2.68
C SER A 240 -11.99 8.55 -2.87
N ALA A 241 -12.65 7.87 -3.79
CA ALA A 241 -14.09 7.98 -4.04
C ALA A 241 -14.63 6.67 -4.63
N ALA A 242 -15.93 6.40 -4.40
CA ALA A 242 -16.61 5.24 -4.98
C ALA A 242 -16.92 5.45 -6.46
N ARG A 243 -15.90 5.63 -7.28
CA ARG A 243 -15.96 5.89 -8.73
C ARG A 243 -14.92 5.05 -9.46
N GLY A 244 -15.18 4.74 -10.73
CA GLY A 244 -14.29 3.95 -11.58
C GLY A 244 -14.51 2.44 -11.41
N PRO A 245 -13.63 1.60 -11.96
CA PRO A 245 -13.75 0.14 -11.88
C PRO A 245 -13.75 -0.36 -10.45
N ASP A 246 -14.73 -1.20 -10.09
CA ASP A 246 -14.83 -1.80 -8.77
C ASP A 246 -13.82 -2.94 -8.57
N GLN A 247 -13.46 -3.64 -9.62
CA GLN A 247 -12.58 -4.80 -9.56
C GLN A 247 -11.14 -4.46 -9.94
N GLY A 248 -10.21 -5.24 -9.42
CA GLY A 248 -8.79 -5.16 -9.72
C GLY A 248 -8.02 -6.33 -9.16
N GLN A 249 -6.69 -6.28 -9.32
CA GLN A 249 -5.77 -7.29 -8.83
C GLN A 249 -4.61 -6.64 -8.09
N VAL A 250 -4.14 -7.29 -7.03
CA VAL A 250 -2.88 -7.00 -6.36
C VAL A 250 -1.89 -8.09 -6.77
N ARG A 251 -0.67 -7.68 -7.14
CA ARG A 251 0.43 -8.57 -7.48
C ARG A 251 1.49 -8.55 -6.40
N ALA A 252 2.02 -9.72 -6.10
CA ALA A 252 3.10 -9.90 -5.15
C ALA A 252 4.40 -10.26 -5.88
N TYR A 253 5.52 -9.66 -5.44
CA TYR A 253 6.84 -9.89 -6.00
C TYR A 253 7.87 -10.13 -4.89
N ASP A 254 8.88 -10.94 -5.18
CA ASP A 254 10.04 -11.13 -4.33
C ASP A 254 11.04 -9.95 -4.43
N LEU A 255 12.16 -10.04 -3.69
CA LEU A 255 13.25 -9.04 -3.74
C LEU A 255 13.93 -8.93 -5.12
N LYS A 256 13.85 -9.98 -5.94
CA LYS A 256 14.42 -10.01 -7.31
C LYS A 256 13.45 -9.50 -8.36
N GLY A 257 12.19 -9.21 -7.96
CA GLY A 257 11.13 -8.80 -8.85
C GLY A 257 10.41 -9.95 -9.56
N ALA A 258 10.63 -11.21 -9.14
CA ALA A 258 9.89 -12.34 -9.66
C ALA A 258 8.45 -12.36 -9.09
N PRO A 259 7.43 -12.68 -9.92
CA PRO A 259 6.05 -12.73 -9.47
C PRO A 259 5.83 -13.94 -8.54
N MET A 260 5.25 -13.68 -7.36
CA MET A 260 4.95 -14.67 -6.34
C MET A 260 3.47 -15.08 -6.33
N GLY A 261 2.59 -14.23 -6.85
CA GLY A 261 1.16 -14.50 -6.92
C GLY A 261 0.33 -13.25 -7.20
N GLU A 262 -0.97 -13.48 -7.45
CA GLU A 262 -1.96 -12.43 -7.69
C GLU A 262 -3.20 -12.68 -6.83
N ALA A 263 -3.82 -11.61 -6.33
CA ALA A 263 -5.06 -11.67 -5.56
C ALA A 263 -6.05 -10.64 -6.08
N GLY A 264 -7.26 -11.09 -6.43
CA GLY A 264 -8.34 -10.22 -6.87
C GLY A 264 -8.96 -9.44 -5.71
N PHE A 265 -9.48 -8.26 -6.00
CA PHE A 265 -10.31 -7.48 -5.09
C PHE A 265 -11.52 -6.89 -5.80
N ASP A 266 -12.58 -6.63 -5.03
CA ASP A 266 -13.81 -5.98 -5.50
C ASP A 266 -14.28 -4.97 -4.45
N PHE A 267 -14.47 -3.72 -4.86
CA PHE A 267 -14.99 -2.67 -4.00
C PHE A 267 -16.50 -2.77 -3.77
N ALA A 268 -17.23 -3.47 -4.65
CA ALA A 268 -18.69 -3.60 -4.58
C ALA A 268 -19.40 -2.24 -4.34
N GLY A 269 -18.95 -1.19 -5.01
CA GLY A 269 -19.48 0.17 -4.86
C GLY A 269 -19.01 0.94 -3.62
N THR A 270 -18.17 0.34 -2.77
CA THR A 270 -17.62 0.99 -1.56
C THR A 270 -16.26 1.64 -1.81
N THR A 271 -15.67 2.27 -0.79
CA THR A 271 -14.33 2.87 -0.84
C THR A 271 -13.24 1.94 -0.32
N GLU A 272 -13.58 0.77 0.20
CA GLU A 272 -12.63 -0.21 0.71
C GLU A 272 -12.87 -1.58 0.08
N ALA A 273 -11.79 -2.30 -0.20
CA ALA A 273 -11.78 -3.66 -0.68
C ALA A 273 -10.68 -4.47 0.02
N LYS A 274 -10.78 -5.79 -0.06
CA LYS A 274 -9.78 -6.73 0.43
C LYS A 274 -9.28 -7.62 -0.70
N ALA A 275 -7.97 -7.84 -0.75
CA ALA A 275 -7.35 -8.91 -1.52
C ALA A 275 -6.68 -9.89 -0.56
N GLN A 276 -6.74 -11.18 -0.85
CA GLN A 276 -6.22 -12.23 0.01
C GLN A 276 -5.32 -13.17 -0.78
N PHE A 277 -4.07 -13.31 -0.33
CA PHE A 277 -3.11 -14.25 -0.89
C PHE A 277 -3.09 -15.52 -0.04
N ASN A 278 -3.60 -16.61 -0.60
CA ASN A 278 -3.60 -17.94 0.01
C ASN A 278 -2.35 -18.70 -0.42
N LEU A 279 -1.20 -18.27 0.07
CA LEU A 279 0.11 -18.88 -0.20
C LEU A 279 0.65 -19.56 1.05
N PRO A 280 1.45 -20.63 0.93
CA PRO A 280 2.24 -21.16 2.02
C PRO A 280 3.06 -20.08 2.73
N VAL A 281 3.33 -20.25 4.02
CA VAL A 281 3.99 -19.22 4.84
C VAL A 281 5.39 -18.88 4.33
N GLU A 282 6.11 -19.86 3.82
CA GLU A 282 7.44 -19.71 3.25
C GLU A 282 7.41 -18.73 2.05
N LEU A 283 6.49 -18.96 1.13
CA LEU A 283 6.30 -18.07 -0.02
C LEU A 283 5.80 -16.69 0.39
N ARG A 284 4.92 -16.60 1.40
CA ARG A 284 4.48 -15.28 1.92
C ARG A 284 5.62 -14.48 2.53
N ASN A 285 6.56 -15.15 3.20
CA ASN A 285 7.74 -14.53 3.79
C ASN A 285 8.77 -14.05 2.75
N GLU A 286 8.72 -14.56 1.52
CA GLU A 286 9.57 -14.09 0.42
C GLU A 286 9.01 -12.86 -0.30
N ILE A 287 7.73 -12.53 -0.08
CA ILE A 287 7.11 -11.34 -0.68
C ILE A 287 7.80 -10.09 -0.13
N ALA A 288 8.38 -9.30 -1.03
CA ALA A 288 9.05 -8.04 -0.71
C ALA A 288 8.26 -6.80 -1.17
N ARG A 289 7.39 -6.98 -2.17
CA ARG A 289 6.59 -5.89 -2.73
C ARG A 289 5.21 -6.36 -3.15
N LEU A 290 4.22 -5.54 -2.83
CA LEU A 290 2.85 -5.65 -3.34
C LEU A 290 2.54 -4.43 -4.19
N GLU A 291 1.82 -4.61 -5.31
CA GLU A 291 1.38 -3.51 -6.17
C GLU A 291 -0.03 -3.75 -6.74
N ILE A 292 -0.78 -2.68 -6.94
CA ILE A 292 -2.05 -2.74 -7.67
C ILE A 292 -1.73 -2.82 -9.16
N ALA A 293 -2.19 -3.87 -9.83
CA ALA A 293 -1.93 -4.08 -11.25
C ALA A 293 -2.45 -2.92 -12.10
N GLY A 294 -1.58 -2.38 -12.98
CA GLY A 294 -1.92 -1.28 -13.88
C GLY A 294 -1.95 0.11 -13.23
N GLU A 295 -1.59 0.24 -11.95
CA GLU A 295 -1.44 1.54 -11.28
C GLU A 295 0.03 1.93 -11.18
N HIS A 296 0.34 3.20 -11.51
CA HIS A 296 1.71 3.72 -11.52
C HIS A 296 1.88 4.86 -10.51
N SER A 297 1.54 4.60 -9.24
CA SER A 297 1.70 5.59 -8.17
C SER A 297 2.36 4.97 -6.94
N ALA A 298 3.03 5.78 -6.14
CA ALA A 298 3.63 5.29 -4.89
C ALA A 298 2.58 4.78 -3.89
N GLY A 299 1.34 5.29 -3.93
CA GLY A 299 0.25 4.80 -3.09
C GLY A 299 -0.24 3.41 -3.49
N ALA A 300 -0.03 2.99 -4.75
CA ALA A 300 -0.40 1.68 -5.25
C ALA A 300 0.64 0.59 -4.96
N VAL A 301 1.73 0.92 -4.27
CA VAL A 301 2.82 0.01 -3.96
C VAL A 301 3.06 -0.02 -2.45
N THR A 302 3.26 -1.21 -1.89
CA THR A 302 3.68 -1.41 -0.51
C THR A 302 4.89 -2.33 -0.47
N LEU A 303 5.95 -1.88 0.20
CA LEU A 303 7.15 -2.67 0.42
C LEU A 303 7.01 -3.42 1.75
N LEU A 304 7.41 -4.68 1.75
CA LEU A 304 7.39 -5.56 2.91
C LEU A 304 8.83 -5.77 3.38
N ASP A 305 9.04 -5.54 4.66
CA ASP A 305 10.33 -5.78 5.32
C ASP A 305 10.23 -6.99 6.29
N GLU A 306 11.28 -7.21 7.07
CA GLU A 306 11.33 -8.30 8.04
C GLU A 306 10.17 -8.28 9.08
N ARG A 307 9.52 -7.12 9.29
CA ARG A 307 8.39 -6.98 10.22
C ARG A 307 7.13 -7.72 9.76
N TRP A 308 7.03 -7.99 8.47
CA TRP A 308 5.88 -8.66 7.85
C TRP A 308 6.04 -10.17 7.79
N LYS A 309 7.27 -10.66 7.98
CA LYS A 309 7.56 -12.08 7.99
C LYS A 309 7.02 -12.73 9.26
N ARG A 310 6.36 -13.86 9.11
CA ARG A 310 6.03 -14.69 10.27
C ARG A 310 7.30 -15.34 10.78
N ARG A 311 7.55 -15.18 12.07
CA ARG A 311 8.72 -15.76 12.71
C ARG A 311 8.56 -17.26 12.85
N ARG A 312 9.57 -18.02 12.45
CA ARG A 312 9.63 -19.45 12.69
C ARG A 312 9.96 -19.70 14.16
N ILE A 313 9.17 -20.56 14.78
CA ILE A 313 9.32 -21.00 16.16
C ILE A 313 9.37 -22.51 16.15
N ASP A 314 10.44 -23.08 16.62
CA ASP A 314 10.58 -24.52 16.74
C ASP A 314 10.44 -24.96 18.19
N ILE A 315 9.53 -25.90 18.45
CA ILE A 315 9.22 -26.45 19.77
C ILE A 315 9.83 -27.83 19.91
N VAL A 316 10.65 -28.01 20.93
CA VAL A 316 11.20 -29.29 21.35
C VAL A 316 10.63 -29.62 22.72
N SER A 317 9.93 -30.78 22.84
CA SER A 317 9.39 -31.28 24.09
C SER A 317 10.32 -32.35 24.69
N GLY A 318 10.53 -32.29 26.02
CA GLY A 318 11.28 -33.30 26.76
C GLY A 318 10.49 -34.58 27.02
N GLU A 319 9.17 -34.55 26.82
CA GLU A 319 8.31 -35.73 26.96
C GLU A 319 8.02 -36.33 25.59
N THR A 320 7.98 -37.68 25.54
CA THR A 320 7.49 -38.36 24.35
C THR A 320 6.00 -38.05 24.20
N ALA A 321 5.65 -37.34 23.13
CA ALA A 321 4.26 -37.01 22.85
C ALA A 321 3.45 -38.32 22.73
N ASP A 322 2.61 -38.58 23.71
CA ASP A 322 1.59 -39.59 23.58
C ASP A 322 0.51 -39.04 22.64
N LEU A 323 0.56 -39.45 21.39
CA LEU A 323 -0.38 -39.02 20.33
C LEU A 323 -1.84 -39.35 20.70
N SER A 324 -2.05 -40.20 21.71
CA SER A 324 -3.39 -40.57 22.20
C SER A 324 -3.97 -39.55 23.19
N LEU A 325 -3.13 -38.65 23.80
CA LEU A 325 -3.54 -37.71 24.81
C LEU A 325 -2.95 -36.29 24.56
N PRO A 326 -3.35 -35.62 23.47
CA PRO A 326 -2.76 -34.30 23.08
C PRO A 326 -2.86 -33.22 24.17
N LEU A 327 -3.89 -33.25 25.00
CA LEU A 327 -4.11 -32.29 26.09
C LEU A 327 -3.11 -32.40 27.25
N LEU A 328 -2.29 -33.45 27.28
CA LEU A 328 -1.18 -33.57 28.25
C LEU A 328 0.14 -33.07 27.66
N SER A 329 0.21 -32.82 26.35
CA SER A 329 1.43 -32.36 25.69
C SER A 329 1.62 -30.85 25.89
N PRO A 330 2.76 -30.40 26.42
CA PRO A 330 3.11 -28.97 26.46
C PRO A 330 3.12 -28.32 25.05
N ALA A 331 3.54 -29.05 24.04
CA ALA A 331 3.58 -28.59 22.66
C ALA A 331 2.18 -28.22 22.12
N TYR A 332 1.14 -28.91 22.53
CA TYR A 332 -0.24 -28.58 22.13
C TYR A 332 -0.65 -27.18 22.54
N TYR A 333 -0.42 -26.79 23.81
CA TYR A 333 -0.78 -25.45 24.29
C TYR A 333 0.05 -24.36 23.65
N LEU A 334 1.35 -24.59 23.48
CA LEU A 334 2.27 -23.65 22.83
C LEU A 334 1.90 -23.44 21.36
N THR A 335 1.68 -24.51 20.62
CA THR A 335 1.25 -24.45 19.21
C THR A 335 -0.08 -23.69 19.09
N ARG A 336 -1.05 -24.02 19.95
CA ARG A 336 -2.36 -23.36 19.92
C ARG A 336 -2.29 -21.87 20.24
N ALA A 337 -1.43 -21.48 21.19
CA ALA A 337 -1.25 -20.08 21.59
C ALA A 337 -0.50 -19.27 20.53
N LEU A 338 0.44 -19.86 19.80
CA LEU A 338 1.38 -19.17 18.93
C LEU A 338 1.04 -19.25 17.44
N SER A 339 0.35 -20.30 16.97
CA SER A 339 0.00 -20.47 15.55
C SER A 339 -0.73 -19.28 14.91
N PRO A 340 -1.56 -18.48 15.60
CA PRO A 340 -2.13 -17.26 15.00
C PRO A 340 -1.09 -16.19 14.68
N TYR A 341 0.05 -16.17 15.38
CA TYR A 341 1.02 -15.07 15.36
C TYR A 341 2.37 -15.42 14.75
N ALA A 342 2.72 -16.69 14.72
CA ALA A 342 4.02 -17.18 14.26
C ALA A 342 3.87 -18.45 13.42
N ASP A 343 4.93 -18.81 12.73
CA ASP A 343 5.07 -20.08 12.03
C ASP A 343 5.66 -21.11 13.01
N VAL A 344 4.80 -21.98 13.54
CA VAL A 344 5.14 -22.86 14.66
C VAL A 344 5.31 -24.30 14.15
N HIS A 345 6.49 -24.85 14.41
CA HIS A 345 6.83 -26.23 14.08
C HIS A 345 7.14 -27.02 15.35
N GLU A 346 6.54 -28.17 15.49
CA GLU A 346 6.91 -29.16 16.49
C GLU A 346 7.97 -30.08 15.90
N VAL A 347 9.15 -30.09 16.50
CA VAL A 347 10.26 -30.89 16.00
C VAL A 347 10.02 -32.36 16.34
N ASN A 348 10.09 -33.20 15.31
CA ASN A 348 9.82 -34.61 15.45
C ASN A 348 10.83 -35.29 16.39
N GLN A 349 10.36 -35.95 17.43
CA GLN A 349 11.17 -36.68 18.42
C GLN A 349 11.87 -37.95 17.84
N GLY A 350 11.56 -38.30 16.59
CA GLY A 350 12.26 -39.35 15.87
C GLY A 350 13.61 -38.91 15.27
N ALA A 351 13.98 -37.62 15.35
CA ALA A 351 15.30 -37.16 14.98
C ALA A 351 16.37 -37.67 15.96
N ALA A 352 17.58 -37.92 15.45
CA ALA A 352 18.70 -38.37 16.29
C ALA A 352 19.03 -37.37 17.42
N ASP A 353 18.87 -36.08 17.14
CA ASP A 353 18.93 -34.97 18.11
C ASP A 353 17.88 -33.91 17.70
N PRO A 354 16.76 -33.80 18.44
CA PRO A 354 15.71 -32.85 18.12
C PRO A 354 16.12 -31.40 18.21
N ILE A 355 17.10 -31.03 19.06
CA ILE A 355 17.57 -29.66 19.21
C ILE A 355 18.43 -29.24 17.99
N LEU A 356 19.31 -30.16 17.54
CA LEU A 356 20.07 -29.89 16.31
C LEU A 356 19.15 -29.76 15.10
N ALA A 357 18.15 -30.62 14.97
CA ALA A 357 17.15 -30.56 13.91
C ALA A 357 16.36 -29.23 13.94
N ALA A 358 15.96 -28.75 15.14
CA ALA A 358 15.33 -27.45 15.30
C ALA A 358 16.19 -26.28 14.77
N LEU A 359 17.49 -26.34 14.97
CA LEU A 359 18.43 -25.27 14.59
C LEU A 359 18.82 -25.26 13.10
N GLU A 360 18.58 -26.36 12.37
CA GLU A 360 18.90 -26.44 10.92
C GLU A 360 18.14 -25.43 10.10
N ASP A 361 16.88 -25.20 10.42
CA ASP A 361 15.99 -24.29 9.68
C ASP A 361 16.07 -22.81 10.14
N ARG A 362 17.05 -22.49 10.97
CA ARG A 362 17.34 -21.12 11.47
C ARG A 362 16.09 -20.43 12.08
N PRO A 363 15.46 -20.99 13.10
CA PRO A 363 14.31 -20.38 13.74
C PRO A 363 14.71 -19.04 14.39
N ALA A 364 13.73 -18.15 14.58
CA ALA A 364 13.93 -16.94 15.37
C ALA A 364 13.82 -17.23 16.88
N VAL A 365 13.04 -18.26 17.23
CA VAL A 365 12.77 -18.68 18.61
C VAL A 365 12.83 -20.20 18.68
N VAL A 366 13.57 -20.72 19.65
CA VAL A 366 13.55 -22.14 20.05
C VAL A 366 12.86 -22.24 21.40
N ILE A 367 11.85 -23.11 21.50
CA ILE A 367 11.13 -23.37 22.74
C ILE A 367 11.49 -24.77 23.24
N LEU A 368 12.04 -24.85 24.44
CA LEU A 368 12.29 -26.12 25.14
C LEU A 368 11.27 -26.32 26.24
N ALA A 369 10.35 -27.28 26.05
CA ALA A 369 9.30 -27.60 27.00
C ALA A 369 9.74 -28.78 27.85
N ASP A 370 10.15 -28.51 29.09
CA ASP A 370 10.69 -29.47 30.08
C ASP A 370 11.79 -30.37 29.53
N VAL A 371 12.68 -29.82 28.69
CA VAL A 371 13.91 -30.52 28.30
C VAL A 371 14.92 -30.40 29.45
N GLY A 372 15.49 -31.52 29.86
CA GLY A 372 16.44 -31.60 30.97
C GLY A 372 17.81 -31.01 30.61
N VAL A 373 18.88 -31.80 30.70
CA VAL A 373 20.24 -31.36 30.33
C VAL A 373 20.39 -31.34 28.82
N VAL A 374 20.79 -30.21 28.28
CA VAL A 374 21.31 -30.10 26.91
C VAL A 374 22.84 -30.27 26.96
N SER A 375 23.40 -31.18 26.18
CA SER A 375 24.83 -31.50 26.24
C SER A 375 25.44 -31.70 24.85
N GLY A 376 26.78 -31.63 24.79
CA GLY A 376 27.54 -31.88 23.56
C GLY A 376 27.26 -30.88 22.45
N ALA A 377 27.19 -31.34 21.21
CA ALA A 377 27.02 -30.48 20.04
C ALA A 377 25.70 -29.68 20.06
N ALA A 378 24.63 -30.23 20.63
CA ALA A 378 23.35 -29.53 20.76
C ALA A 378 23.47 -28.32 21.71
N HIS A 379 24.16 -28.46 22.84
CA HIS A 379 24.46 -27.37 23.76
C HIS A 379 25.23 -26.26 23.08
N ASP A 380 26.36 -26.60 22.43
CA ASP A 380 27.22 -25.59 21.80
C ASP A 380 26.50 -24.83 20.68
N ARG A 381 25.72 -25.53 19.86
CA ARG A 381 24.93 -24.91 18.78
C ARG A 381 23.80 -24.05 19.32
N LEU A 382 23.15 -24.46 20.41
CA LEU A 382 22.07 -23.70 21.04
C LEU A 382 22.62 -22.45 21.76
N ALA A 383 23.79 -22.56 22.44
CA ALA A 383 24.50 -21.42 23.02
C ALA A 383 24.89 -20.41 21.94
N GLN A 384 25.48 -20.88 20.84
CA GLN A 384 25.84 -20.03 19.71
C GLN A 384 24.60 -19.35 19.08
N PHE A 385 23.49 -20.07 18.93
CA PHE A 385 22.23 -19.53 18.44
C PHE A 385 21.76 -18.33 19.30
N VAL A 386 21.84 -18.43 20.64
CA VAL A 386 21.48 -17.34 21.53
C VAL A 386 22.49 -16.19 21.40
N GLU A 387 23.80 -16.47 21.39
CA GLU A 387 24.82 -15.43 21.25
C GLU A 387 24.69 -14.63 19.95
N ASP A 388 24.26 -15.27 18.86
CA ASP A 388 24.04 -14.66 17.54
C ASP A 388 22.75 -13.85 17.45
N GLY A 389 21.87 -13.90 18.47
CA GLY A 389 20.66 -13.08 18.53
C GLY A 389 19.35 -13.85 18.61
N GLY A 390 19.40 -15.18 18.67
CA GLY A 390 18.23 -16.05 18.84
C GLY A 390 17.59 -15.90 20.21
N LEU A 391 16.30 -16.21 20.32
CA LEU A 391 15.56 -16.25 21.57
C LEU A 391 15.35 -17.71 21.98
N LEU A 392 15.88 -18.08 23.13
CA LEU A 392 15.63 -19.36 23.77
C LEU A 392 14.57 -19.20 24.86
N LEU A 393 13.42 -19.83 24.68
CA LEU A 393 12.34 -19.87 25.66
C LEU A 393 12.29 -21.26 26.30
N ARG A 394 12.38 -21.33 27.62
CA ARG A 394 12.32 -22.60 28.36
C ARG A 394 11.12 -22.64 29.30
N PHE A 395 10.54 -23.81 29.42
CA PHE A 395 9.54 -24.13 30.42
C PHE A 395 10.11 -25.19 31.35
N ALA A 396 10.03 -24.92 32.64
CA ALA A 396 10.55 -25.83 33.64
C ALA A 396 9.50 -26.86 34.01
N GLY A 397 9.92 -28.10 34.10
CA GLY A 397 9.15 -29.23 34.63
C GLY A 397 10.04 -30.14 35.44
N THR A 398 9.66 -31.42 35.55
CA THR A 398 10.38 -32.41 36.38
C THR A 398 11.76 -32.74 35.81
N HIS A 399 11.93 -32.73 34.48
CA HIS A 399 13.21 -33.05 33.84
C HIS A 399 14.22 -31.91 34.08
N LEU A 400 13.82 -30.65 33.85
CA LEU A 400 14.70 -29.52 34.07
C LEU A 400 15.00 -29.28 35.56
N ALA A 401 14.03 -29.53 36.45
CA ALA A 401 14.21 -29.44 37.90
C ALA A 401 15.31 -30.36 38.45
N SER A 402 15.46 -31.54 37.85
CA SER A 402 16.48 -32.55 38.22
C SER A 402 17.82 -32.34 37.50
N ALA A 403 17.86 -31.45 36.49
CA ALA A 403 18.99 -31.24 35.64
C ALA A 403 19.96 -30.18 36.17
N SER A 404 21.21 -30.20 35.66
CA SER A 404 22.19 -29.12 35.80
C SER A 404 22.48 -28.57 34.43
N ASP A 405 21.80 -27.49 34.06
CA ASP A 405 21.95 -26.85 32.76
C ASP A 405 22.33 -25.37 32.97
N ASP A 406 23.24 -24.86 32.17
CA ASP A 406 23.70 -23.46 32.21
C ASP A 406 22.96 -22.56 31.18
N LEU A 407 22.17 -23.18 30.28
CA LEU A 407 21.29 -22.45 29.35
C LEU A 407 19.97 -22.04 30.03
N VAL A 408 20.09 -21.44 31.21
CA VAL A 408 19.01 -20.87 32.01
C VAL A 408 19.42 -19.48 32.53
N PRO A 409 18.49 -18.52 32.71
CA PRO A 409 18.82 -17.15 33.13
C PRO A 409 19.23 -17.08 34.60
N VAL A 410 18.80 -18.04 35.44
CA VAL A 410 19.06 -18.08 36.87
C VAL A 410 19.37 -19.53 37.30
N ARG A 411 20.13 -19.69 38.36
CA ARG A 411 20.37 -21.00 38.97
C ARG A 411 19.10 -21.55 39.58
N LEU A 412 18.80 -22.81 39.29
CA LEU A 412 17.65 -23.49 39.85
C LEU A 412 18.01 -24.19 41.15
N ARG A 413 17.13 -24.02 42.12
CA ARG A 413 17.32 -24.62 43.43
C ARG A 413 17.26 -26.16 43.37
N ARG A 414 18.35 -26.80 43.77
CA ARG A 414 18.46 -28.28 43.85
C ARG A 414 18.13 -28.75 45.27
N GLY A 415 17.40 -29.85 45.34
CA GLY A 415 17.20 -30.56 46.61
C GLY A 415 16.31 -29.85 47.62
N GLY A 416 15.08 -30.18 47.63
CA GLY A 416 14.12 -29.99 48.71
C GLY A 416 13.39 -31.30 48.98
N ARG A 417 12.77 -31.46 50.13
CA ARG A 417 12.08 -32.68 50.63
C ARG A 417 10.93 -33.20 49.78
N THR A 418 10.76 -32.71 48.57
CA THR A 418 9.77 -33.14 47.58
C THR A 418 10.47 -33.57 46.29
N LEU A 419 10.00 -34.62 45.65
CA LEU A 419 10.55 -35.25 44.47
C LEU A 419 11.06 -34.19 43.42
N GLY A 420 12.37 -34.24 43.10
CA GLY A 420 12.94 -33.62 41.92
C GLY A 420 13.06 -32.11 41.87
N GLY A 421 13.22 -31.39 43.02
CA GLY A 421 13.52 -29.95 43.02
C GLY A 421 12.34 -29.01 42.71
N SER A 422 11.13 -29.51 42.50
CA SER A 422 9.89 -28.73 42.34
C SER A 422 9.20 -28.52 43.69
N LEU A 423 8.67 -27.29 43.91
CA LEU A 423 7.84 -26.96 45.06
C LEU A 423 6.36 -27.03 44.68
N SER A 424 5.59 -27.80 45.49
CA SER A 424 4.13 -27.80 45.39
C SER A 424 3.55 -26.91 46.49
N TRP A 425 2.65 -26.00 46.11
CA TRP A 425 1.97 -25.11 47.03
C TRP A 425 0.73 -25.82 47.61
N GLU A 426 0.57 -25.83 48.93
CA GLU A 426 -0.66 -26.32 49.60
C GLU A 426 -1.89 -25.53 49.13
N THR A 427 -1.71 -24.21 49.02
CA THR A 427 -2.72 -23.30 48.42
C THR A 427 -2.14 -22.67 47.17
N PRO A 428 -2.76 -22.92 46.00
CA PRO A 428 -2.29 -22.35 44.73
C PRO A 428 -2.13 -20.82 44.79
N LYS A 429 -1.04 -20.29 44.25
CA LYS A 429 -0.69 -18.88 44.30
C LYS A 429 -1.18 -18.15 43.05
N THR A 430 -1.52 -16.88 43.18
CA THR A 430 -1.83 -15.96 42.10
C THR A 430 -0.59 -15.20 41.63
N LEU A 431 -0.66 -14.55 40.48
CA LEU A 431 0.40 -13.64 40.02
C LEU A 431 0.32 -12.31 40.80
N ALA A 432 1.49 -11.75 41.11
CA ALA A 432 1.60 -10.36 41.49
C ALA A 432 1.45 -9.43 40.29
N ALA A 433 1.16 -8.14 40.51
CA ALA A 433 1.19 -7.13 39.48
C ALA A 433 2.60 -7.03 38.86
N PHE A 434 2.67 -6.86 37.54
CA PHE A 434 3.94 -6.76 36.82
C PHE A 434 4.67 -5.45 37.16
N ASP A 435 5.97 -5.52 37.36
CA ASP A 435 6.84 -4.35 37.59
C ASP A 435 6.92 -3.48 36.31
N ARG A 436 7.24 -2.19 36.49
CA ARG A 436 7.41 -1.24 35.37
C ARG A 436 8.54 -1.61 34.41
N GLN A 437 9.56 -2.31 34.88
CA GLN A 437 10.70 -2.76 34.08
C GLN A 437 10.39 -4.06 33.34
N SER A 438 9.31 -4.76 33.70
CA SER A 438 8.89 -5.97 33.02
C SER A 438 8.28 -5.66 31.63
N PRO A 439 8.59 -6.44 30.60
CA PRO A 439 7.90 -6.35 29.31
C PRO A 439 6.40 -6.63 29.41
N PHE A 440 5.96 -7.23 30.51
CA PHE A 440 4.57 -7.54 30.81
C PHE A 440 3.80 -6.41 31.52
N PHE A 441 4.42 -5.29 31.86
CA PHE A 441 3.83 -4.19 32.65
C PHE A 441 2.44 -3.74 32.16
N THR A 442 2.19 -3.79 30.84
CA THR A 442 0.89 -3.37 30.28
C THR A 442 -0.20 -4.45 30.33
N LEU A 443 0.13 -5.66 30.76
CA LEU A 443 -0.81 -6.77 30.88
C LEU A 443 -1.49 -6.74 32.24
N LYS A 444 -2.76 -7.18 32.26
CA LYS A 444 -3.50 -7.36 33.52
C LYS A 444 -3.27 -8.77 34.05
N THR A 445 -3.13 -8.93 35.35
CA THR A 445 -3.03 -10.22 36.04
C THR A 445 -4.43 -10.67 36.49
N PRO A 446 -5.04 -11.70 35.85
CA PRO A 446 -6.34 -12.21 36.27
C PRO A 446 -6.19 -13.01 37.57
N ASP A 447 -7.09 -12.81 38.54
CA ASP A 447 -7.12 -13.54 39.83
C ASP A 447 -7.46 -15.04 39.67
N GLU A 448 -8.03 -15.41 38.53
CA GLU A 448 -8.35 -16.80 38.18
C GLU A 448 -7.13 -17.65 37.80
N VAL A 449 -6.01 -16.99 37.43
CA VAL A 449 -4.76 -17.70 37.12
C VAL A 449 -4.07 -18.13 38.41
N LYS A 450 -3.92 -19.44 38.57
CA LYS A 450 -3.38 -20.07 39.79
C LYS A 450 -2.24 -21.02 39.45
N ILE A 451 -1.20 -20.93 40.22
CA ILE A 451 -0.01 -21.78 40.11
C ILE A 451 0.04 -22.71 41.34
N SER A 452 0.00 -24.01 41.08
CA SER A 452 0.03 -25.06 42.11
C SER A 452 1.42 -25.64 42.34
N ARG A 453 2.29 -25.58 41.33
CA ARG A 453 3.65 -26.11 41.39
C ARG A 453 4.61 -25.26 40.55
N GLN A 454 5.86 -25.15 40.99
CA GLN A 454 6.92 -24.45 40.23
C GLN A 454 8.32 -24.96 40.58
N VAL A 455 9.30 -24.67 39.74
CA VAL A 455 10.72 -24.85 40.02
C VAL A 455 11.25 -23.54 40.64
N LEU A 456 11.91 -23.60 41.78
CA LEU A 456 12.41 -22.41 42.47
C LEU A 456 13.76 -21.97 41.89
N ALA A 457 13.95 -20.65 41.80
CA ALA A 457 15.27 -20.05 41.59
C ALA A 457 16.08 -20.08 42.91
N GLU A 458 17.41 -20.19 42.81
CA GLU A 458 18.30 -19.94 43.93
C GLU A 458 18.30 -18.46 44.26
N PRO A 459 18.23 -18.07 45.54
CA PRO A 459 18.36 -16.67 45.95
C PRO A 459 19.76 -16.14 45.60
N GLU A 460 19.81 -15.14 44.69
CA GLU A 460 21.03 -14.42 44.34
C GLU A 460 20.74 -12.91 44.27
N SER A 461 21.77 -12.07 44.44
CA SER A 461 21.62 -10.59 44.51
C SER A 461 21.05 -9.99 43.20
N GLY A 462 21.29 -10.62 42.06
CA GLY A 462 20.79 -10.15 40.75
C GLY A 462 19.43 -10.74 40.34
N LEU A 463 18.79 -11.57 41.20
CA LEU A 463 17.53 -12.22 40.87
C LEU A 463 16.37 -11.26 40.58
N PRO A 464 16.21 -10.13 41.33
CA PRO A 464 15.15 -9.17 41.05
C PRO A 464 15.26 -8.56 39.62
N ASP A 465 16.47 -8.22 39.17
CA ASP A 465 16.72 -7.61 37.88
C ASP A 465 16.42 -8.55 36.70
N LYS A 466 16.51 -9.85 36.94
CA LYS A 466 16.20 -10.93 35.97
C LYS A 466 14.74 -11.37 36.04
N THR A 467 13.94 -10.90 37.02
CA THR A 467 12.56 -11.34 37.23
C THR A 467 11.55 -10.48 36.45
N TRP A 468 10.88 -11.07 35.49
CA TRP A 468 9.83 -10.41 34.71
C TRP A 468 8.42 -10.60 35.26
N ALA A 469 8.18 -11.74 35.92
CA ALA A 469 6.92 -12.05 36.60
C ALA A 469 7.18 -12.78 37.88
N GLN A 470 6.38 -12.50 38.92
CA GLN A 470 6.46 -13.13 40.24
C GLN A 470 5.07 -13.51 40.75
N LEU A 471 5.02 -14.45 41.66
CA LEU A 471 3.82 -14.81 42.39
C LEU A 471 3.53 -13.82 43.51
N SER A 472 2.34 -13.91 44.10
CA SER A 472 1.88 -13.05 45.21
C SER A 472 2.75 -13.12 46.45
N ASP A 473 3.60 -14.13 46.62
CA ASP A 473 4.55 -14.30 47.70
C ASP A 473 5.99 -13.85 47.35
N GLY A 474 6.18 -13.24 46.15
CA GLY A 474 7.46 -12.75 45.68
C GLY A 474 8.35 -13.78 44.99
N THR A 475 7.93 -15.05 44.86
CA THR A 475 8.72 -16.04 44.13
C THR A 475 8.69 -15.80 42.61
N PRO A 476 9.84 -15.84 41.90
CA PRO A 476 9.91 -15.63 40.46
C PRO A 476 9.13 -16.71 39.68
N LEU A 477 8.29 -16.26 38.76
CA LEU A 477 7.56 -17.14 37.82
C LEU A 477 8.18 -17.11 36.43
N VAL A 478 8.62 -15.94 35.97
CA VAL A 478 9.33 -15.80 34.71
C VAL A 478 10.60 -15.01 34.94
N THR A 479 11.72 -15.59 34.53
CA THR A 479 13.04 -14.95 34.59
C THR A 479 13.65 -14.85 33.19
N ALA A 480 14.51 -13.85 32.97
CA ALA A 480 15.15 -13.64 31.69
C ALA A 480 16.57 -13.08 31.86
N GLU A 481 17.44 -13.38 30.88
CA GLU A 481 18.80 -12.89 30.81
C GLU A 481 19.19 -12.64 29.36
N HIS A 482 19.84 -11.50 29.10
CA HIS A 482 20.52 -11.28 27.83
C HIS A 482 21.84 -12.04 27.77
N ARG A 483 22.07 -12.76 26.68
CA ARG A 483 23.33 -13.48 26.44
C ARG A 483 23.79 -13.19 25.00
N GLY A 484 24.95 -12.52 24.86
CA GLY A 484 25.40 -12.04 23.56
C GLY A 484 24.39 -11.04 22.97
N LYS A 485 23.92 -11.32 21.76
CA LYS A 485 22.90 -10.51 21.07
C LYS A 485 21.48 -11.02 21.31
N GLY A 486 21.32 -12.20 21.89
CA GLY A 486 20.03 -12.86 22.11
C GLY A 486 19.62 -12.85 23.57
N MET A 487 18.69 -13.74 23.88
CA MET A 487 18.05 -13.78 25.19
C MET A 487 17.64 -15.21 25.57
N ILE A 488 17.74 -15.53 26.84
CA ILE A 488 17.16 -16.72 27.43
C ILE A 488 16.03 -16.31 28.36
N VAL A 489 14.85 -16.89 28.18
CA VAL A 489 13.67 -16.69 29.03
C VAL A 489 13.24 -18.01 29.61
N LEU A 490 12.96 -18.05 30.91
CA LEU A 490 12.51 -19.25 31.61
C LEU A 490 11.18 -18.99 32.32
N PHE A 491 10.18 -19.82 32.00
CA PHE A 491 9.00 -20.01 32.84
C PHE A 491 9.30 -21.10 33.87
N HIS A 492 9.12 -20.79 35.12
CA HIS A 492 9.38 -21.71 36.23
C HIS A 492 8.27 -22.75 36.44
N ILE A 493 7.43 -22.94 35.43
CA ILE A 493 6.31 -23.89 35.37
C ILE A 493 6.31 -24.62 34.02
N THR A 494 5.52 -25.69 33.94
CA THR A 494 5.27 -26.41 32.68
C THR A 494 4.37 -25.57 31.72
N ALA A 495 4.45 -25.87 30.43
CA ALA A 495 3.59 -25.25 29.41
C ALA A 495 2.23 -25.96 29.25
N ASP A 496 1.93 -26.90 30.11
CA ASP A 496 0.65 -27.62 30.18
C ASP A 496 -0.14 -27.25 31.45
N THR A 497 -1.28 -27.93 31.66
CA THR A 497 -2.18 -27.63 32.78
C THR A 497 -1.85 -28.40 34.07
N THR A 498 -0.75 -29.18 34.12
CA THR A 498 -0.42 -30.02 35.27
C THR A 498 0.05 -29.22 36.49
N TRP A 499 0.74 -28.10 36.29
CA TRP A 499 1.28 -27.22 37.33
C TRP A 499 0.54 -25.93 37.54
N SER A 500 -0.21 -25.47 36.53
CA SER A 500 -0.97 -24.21 36.58
C SER A 500 -2.10 -24.20 35.55
N ASN A 501 -3.06 -23.31 35.72
CA ASN A 501 -4.05 -23.02 34.68
C ASN A 501 -3.64 -21.84 33.76
N LEU A 502 -2.40 -21.33 33.88
CA LEU A 502 -1.88 -20.27 33.02
C LEU A 502 -1.95 -20.64 31.53
N PRO A 503 -1.57 -21.85 31.05
CA PRO A 503 -1.57 -22.21 29.64
C PRO A 503 -2.94 -22.12 28.92
N ILE A 504 -4.04 -22.17 29.67
CA ILE A 504 -5.40 -22.02 29.14
C ILE A 504 -5.98 -20.61 29.31
N SER A 505 -5.17 -19.64 29.79
CA SER A 505 -5.58 -18.25 29.99
C SER A 505 -5.19 -17.37 28.81
N GLY A 506 -5.96 -16.29 28.59
CA GLY A 506 -5.57 -15.25 27.62
C GLY A 506 -4.24 -14.55 27.99
N LEU A 507 -3.92 -14.46 29.27
CA LEU A 507 -2.66 -13.91 29.75
C LEU A 507 -1.45 -14.67 29.19
N PHE A 508 -1.52 -15.99 29.09
CA PHE A 508 -0.44 -16.81 28.54
C PHE A 508 -0.12 -16.43 27.10
N VAL A 509 -1.16 -16.30 26.26
CA VAL A 509 -1.02 -15.87 24.87
C VAL A 509 -0.37 -14.49 24.78
N ASP A 510 -0.84 -13.53 25.62
CA ASP A 510 -0.31 -12.16 25.62
C ASP A 510 1.15 -12.10 26.10
N MET A 511 1.53 -12.91 27.12
CA MET A 511 2.92 -13.02 27.56
C MET A 511 3.82 -13.59 26.46
N LEU A 512 3.42 -14.67 25.80
CA LEU A 512 4.16 -15.26 24.69
C LEU A 512 4.31 -14.30 23.51
N ARG A 513 3.26 -13.57 23.14
CA ARG A 513 3.33 -12.52 22.11
C ARG A 513 4.34 -11.44 22.45
N LYS A 514 4.36 -10.97 23.69
CA LYS A 514 5.33 -9.98 24.15
C LYS A 514 6.76 -10.50 24.04
N ILE A 515 7.00 -11.76 24.43
CA ILE A 515 8.33 -12.39 24.35
C ILE A 515 8.79 -12.50 22.88
N ILE A 516 7.90 -12.95 21.97
CA ILE A 516 8.22 -13.05 20.54
C ILE A 516 8.52 -11.66 19.96
N ALA A 517 7.77 -10.63 20.35
CA ALA A 517 8.03 -9.26 19.87
C ALA A 517 9.42 -8.74 20.30
N LEU A 518 10.00 -9.21 21.41
CA LEU A 518 11.37 -8.87 21.79
C LEU A 518 12.41 -9.46 20.83
N SER A 519 12.18 -10.64 20.26
CA SER A 519 13.04 -11.20 19.22
C SER A 519 13.06 -10.33 17.95
N GLU A 520 11.98 -9.60 17.68
CA GLU A 520 11.89 -8.63 16.59
C GLU A 520 12.71 -7.37 16.86
N ALA A 521 12.71 -6.86 18.08
CA ALA A 521 13.46 -5.68 18.47
C ALA A 521 14.97 -5.93 18.36
N ASN A 522 15.44 -7.07 18.80
CA ASN A 522 16.85 -7.47 18.70
C ASN A 522 17.31 -7.61 17.22
N ALA A 523 16.48 -8.13 16.34
CA ALA A 523 16.77 -8.22 14.91
C ALA A 523 16.84 -6.84 14.22
N LYS A 524 16.04 -5.87 14.65
CA LYS A 524 16.05 -4.48 14.12
C LYS A 524 17.31 -3.73 14.49
N ASP A 525 17.78 -3.85 15.72
CA ASP A 525 19.02 -3.22 16.19
C ASP A 525 20.24 -3.74 15.40
N GLN A 526 20.19 -5.01 15.00
CA GLN A 526 21.25 -5.61 14.18
C GLN A 526 21.23 -5.11 12.72
N ALA A 527 20.03 -5.05 12.12
CA ALA A 527 19.86 -4.56 10.76
C ALA A 527 20.19 -3.05 10.64
N GLY A 528 19.82 -2.25 11.65
CA GLY A 528 20.17 -0.83 11.73
C GLY A 528 21.67 -0.58 11.84
N LYS A 529 22.38 -1.38 12.64
CA LYS A 529 23.85 -1.29 12.78
C LYS A 529 24.58 -1.77 11.54
N ALA A 530 24.08 -2.81 10.86
CA ALA A 530 24.65 -3.30 9.59
C ALA A 530 24.45 -2.29 8.45
N GLY A 531 23.28 -1.62 8.39
CA GLY A 531 23.01 -0.56 7.42
C GLY A 531 23.86 0.70 7.61
N GLN A 532 24.16 1.09 8.85
CA GLN A 532 25.06 2.20 9.16
C GLN A 532 26.53 1.87 8.86
N ALA A 533 26.96 0.62 9.06
CA ALA A 533 28.29 0.17 8.70
C ALA A 533 28.52 0.11 7.18
N ALA A 534 27.48 -0.19 6.40
CA ALA A 534 27.53 -0.20 4.92
C ALA A 534 27.43 1.20 4.28
N ALA A 535 26.91 2.20 5.01
CA ALA A 535 26.80 3.58 4.54
C ALA A 535 28.02 4.45 4.93
N GLY A 536 28.98 3.90 5.68
CA GLY A 536 30.19 4.56 6.14
C GLY A 536 31.48 4.14 5.41
N VAL A 537 31.37 3.45 4.25
CA VAL A 537 32.51 3.10 3.40
C VAL A 537 32.48 3.88 2.10
#